data_ad2e952034064816fc80d2380bfd1a64
#
_entry.id   ad2e952034064816fc80d2380bfd1a64
#
_cell.length_a   1.000
_cell.length_b   1.000
_cell.length_c   1.000
_cell.angle_alpha   90.00
_cell.angle_beta   90.00
_cell.angle_gamma   90.00
#
_symmetry.space_group_name_H-M   'P 1'
#
loop_
_entity.id
_entity.type
_entity.pdbx_description
1 polymer ?
#
loop_
_entity_poly.entity_id
_entity_poly.type
_entity_poly.pdbx_seq_one_letter_code
_entity_poly.pdbx_strand_id
1 'polypeptide(L)'
;MDLRIFPPEDLLQATVKLPLSKSVANRALVIAALTEGGVVPDRLPDCDDTRVFIEALNRREGRVDCHGCGTALRFLTAFFAATEGADVVIDGNERLRQRPIAALVEALRDCGADIEYAETERFAPLRIRGRRLSGGEIDLDPQMSSQFASALLMVAPTMTSPLRLRLVGEIASEPYIRLTTAMMEAAGAIVDRENMVMVVDHGQEVPREGASITVEPGRYKPFRQEAEADWSAAAFWYEIEALTSGFLSLDTLSEDSKQPDSAAAGLFADLGVVTDFEGEEGFTDLCGSPDLSPRLRHDFSPTPDLVPAAVVTCVMLRIPFRFTGISTLRYKESDRIAALIEELARVGAVIESDADSMSWEGALQPVAELPVFDPHGDHRLAMSLAPVACYIPGIIVRDAGVVDKSYPSFWDDLAAAGFRVEPVETGEA
;
A
#
# COMPACT_ATOMS: atom_id res chain seq x y z
N MET A 1 -12.89 -0.34 -19.34
CA MET A 1 -13.05 0.98 -20.02
C MET A 1 -11.68 1.57 -20.20
N ASP A 2 -11.36 2.02 -21.44
CA ASP A 2 -10.08 2.65 -21.74
C ASP A 2 -10.29 4.15 -21.80
N LEU A 3 -9.30 4.93 -21.31
CA LEU A 3 -9.37 6.39 -21.26
C LEU A 3 -8.23 7.01 -22.05
N ARG A 4 -8.54 8.04 -22.84
CA ARG A 4 -7.57 8.92 -23.51
C ARG A 4 -7.39 10.17 -22.66
N ILE A 5 -6.12 10.55 -22.42
CA ILE A 5 -5.79 11.60 -21.46
C ILE A 5 -4.96 12.68 -22.14
N PHE A 6 -5.36 13.93 -21.94
CA PHE A 6 -4.65 15.12 -22.38
C PHE A 6 -4.33 16.02 -21.18
N PRO A 7 -3.21 16.74 -21.22
CA PRO A 7 -2.84 17.65 -20.14
C PRO A 7 -3.79 18.84 -20.05
N PRO A 8 -3.74 19.61 -18.94
CA PRO A 8 -4.41 20.91 -18.85
C PRO A 8 -3.93 21.86 -19.96
N GLU A 9 -4.83 22.67 -20.50
CA GLU A 9 -4.48 23.69 -21.50
C GLU A 9 -3.81 24.92 -20.85
N ASP A 10 -4.18 25.24 -19.61
CA ASP A 10 -3.62 26.31 -18.80
C ASP A 10 -2.70 25.77 -17.70
N LEU A 11 -2.02 26.67 -16.97
CA LEU A 11 -1.24 26.31 -15.80
C LEU A 11 -2.14 25.60 -14.80
N LEU A 12 -1.71 24.42 -14.33
CA LEU A 12 -2.45 23.65 -13.35
C LEU A 12 -2.66 24.46 -12.06
N GLN A 13 -3.91 24.64 -11.68
CA GLN A 13 -4.28 25.21 -10.38
C GLN A 13 -5.56 24.53 -9.91
N ALA A 14 -5.45 23.69 -8.87
CA ALA A 14 -6.60 22.91 -8.41
C ALA A 14 -6.56 22.65 -6.91
N THR A 15 -7.76 22.50 -6.35
CA THR A 15 -7.95 21.96 -4.99
C THR A 15 -8.50 20.56 -5.10
N VAL A 16 -7.82 19.60 -4.47
CA VAL A 16 -8.15 18.18 -4.56
C VAL A 16 -8.54 17.64 -3.20
N LYS A 17 -9.70 17.01 -3.15
CA LYS A 17 -10.15 16.27 -1.98
C LYS A 17 -9.71 14.82 -2.08
N LEU A 18 -8.65 14.49 -1.37
CA LEU A 18 -8.11 13.14 -1.37
C LEU A 18 -9.08 12.10 -0.75
N PRO A 19 -9.02 10.84 -1.19
CA PRO A 19 -9.69 9.75 -0.49
C PRO A 19 -9.09 9.57 0.91
N LEU A 20 -9.86 8.99 1.82
CA LEU A 20 -9.36 8.63 3.14
C LEU A 20 -8.42 7.43 3.06
N SER A 21 -7.48 7.35 4.01
CA SER A 21 -6.48 6.29 4.06
C SER A 21 -7.12 4.92 4.28
N LYS A 22 -7.05 4.07 3.25
CA LYS A 22 -7.49 2.68 3.38
C LYS A 22 -6.60 1.88 4.34
N SER A 23 -5.32 2.21 4.43
CA SER A 23 -4.37 1.54 5.32
C SER A 23 -4.70 1.77 6.79
N VAL A 24 -5.13 2.98 7.13
CA VAL A 24 -5.63 3.34 8.48
C VAL A 24 -7.01 2.73 8.70
N ALA A 25 -7.94 2.93 7.76
CA ALA A 25 -9.32 2.46 7.88
C ALA A 25 -9.44 0.95 8.07
N ASN A 26 -8.72 0.15 7.27
CA ASN A 26 -8.78 -1.31 7.35
C ASN A 26 -8.24 -1.84 8.70
N ARG A 27 -7.20 -1.21 9.27
CA ARG A 27 -6.72 -1.52 10.61
C ARG A 27 -7.74 -1.15 11.69
N ALA A 28 -8.29 0.06 11.60
CA ALA A 28 -9.32 0.53 12.53
C ALA A 28 -10.55 -0.39 12.53
N LEU A 29 -10.99 -0.86 11.36
CA LEU A 29 -12.10 -1.81 11.23
C LEU A 29 -11.81 -3.14 11.92
N VAL A 30 -10.61 -3.71 11.74
CA VAL A 30 -10.23 -4.97 12.40
C VAL A 30 -10.14 -4.78 13.91
N ILE A 31 -9.50 -3.72 14.41
CA ILE A 31 -9.39 -3.42 15.83
C ILE A 31 -10.78 -3.18 16.44
N ALA A 32 -11.65 -2.43 15.75
CA ALA A 32 -13.03 -2.22 16.20
C ALA A 32 -13.81 -3.54 16.30
N ALA A 33 -13.65 -4.44 15.32
CA ALA A 33 -14.31 -5.75 15.32
C ALA A 33 -13.80 -6.71 16.43
N LEU A 34 -12.56 -6.51 16.90
CA LEU A 34 -11.97 -7.24 18.03
C LEU A 34 -12.29 -6.58 19.39
N THR A 35 -12.93 -5.41 19.39
CA THR A 35 -13.24 -4.62 20.59
C THR A 35 -14.68 -4.87 21.02
N GLU A 36 -14.90 -5.20 22.29
CA GLU A 36 -16.27 -5.26 22.86
C GLU A 36 -16.88 -3.85 22.89
N GLY A 37 -18.00 -3.66 22.20
CA GLY A 37 -18.59 -2.34 21.99
C GLY A 37 -17.75 -1.43 21.10
N GLY A 38 -16.96 -2.02 20.21
CA GLY A 38 -16.08 -1.29 19.30
C GLY A 38 -16.83 -0.30 18.41
N VAL A 39 -16.20 0.83 18.14
CA VAL A 39 -16.76 1.91 17.32
C VAL A 39 -16.12 1.87 15.94
N VAL A 40 -16.95 1.62 14.94
CA VAL A 40 -16.53 1.74 13.54
C VAL A 40 -16.24 3.22 13.25
N PRO A 41 -15.17 3.57 12.54
CA PRO A 41 -14.89 4.96 12.16
C PRO A 41 -16.09 5.61 11.47
N ASP A 42 -16.41 6.85 11.82
CA ASP A 42 -17.57 7.59 11.26
C ASP A 42 -17.42 7.84 9.74
N ARG A 43 -16.20 7.92 9.26
CA ARG A 43 -15.84 8.13 7.86
C ARG A 43 -14.88 7.04 7.41
N LEU A 44 -15.18 6.39 6.32
CA LEU A 44 -14.39 5.32 5.71
C LEU A 44 -14.13 5.66 4.24
N PRO A 45 -13.00 5.21 3.66
CA PRO A 45 -12.78 5.31 2.24
C PRO A 45 -13.82 4.49 1.47
N ASP A 46 -14.39 5.10 0.44
CA ASP A 46 -15.34 4.43 -0.45
C ASP A 46 -14.58 3.73 -1.58
N CYS A 47 -13.87 2.66 -1.26
CA CYS A 47 -13.10 1.87 -2.22
C CYS A 47 -13.32 0.36 -2.00
N ASP A 48 -13.04 -0.43 -3.02
CA ASP A 48 -13.29 -1.87 -3.01
C ASP A 48 -12.57 -2.58 -1.87
N ASP A 49 -11.30 -2.21 -1.61
CA ASP A 49 -10.52 -2.82 -0.54
C ASP A 49 -11.19 -2.66 0.83
N THR A 50 -11.81 -1.50 1.13
CA THR A 50 -12.49 -1.27 2.42
C THR A 50 -13.87 -1.92 2.47
N ARG A 51 -14.61 -1.94 1.35
CA ARG A 51 -15.92 -2.62 1.27
C ARG A 51 -15.82 -4.09 1.63
N VAL A 52 -14.75 -4.78 1.20
CA VAL A 52 -14.48 -6.19 1.57
C VAL A 52 -14.44 -6.37 3.08
N PHE A 53 -13.79 -5.48 3.82
CA PHE A 53 -13.75 -5.57 5.29
C PHE A 53 -15.12 -5.37 5.92
N ILE A 54 -15.87 -4.35 5.47
CA ILE A 54 -17.21 -4.04 5.99
C ILE A 54 -18.14 -5.26 5.83
N GLU A 55 -18.07 -5.92 4.67
CA GLU A 55 -18.90 -7.10 4.39
C GLU A 55 -18.46 -8.34 5.17
N ALA A 56 -17.15 -8.52 5.38
CA ALA A 56 -16.58 -9.73 5.93
C ALA A 56 -16.61 -9.77 7.47
N LEU A 57 -16.33 -8.66 8.16
CA LEU A 57 -16.09 -8.65 9.61
C LEU A 57 -17.31 -9.09 10.45
N ASN A 58 -18.52 -8.96 9.91
CA ASN A 58 -19.75 -9.42 10.59
C ASN A 58 -20.11 -10.88 10.27
N ARG A 59 -19.38 -11.54 9.36
CA ARG A 59 -19.61 -12.94 9.03
C ARG A 59 -19.07 -13.87 10.13
N ARG A 60 -19.68 -15.04 10.27
CA ARG A 60 -19.18 -16.11 11.15
C ARG A 60 -19.06 -17.43 10.40
N GLU A 61 -19.68 -17.57 9.25
CA GLU A 61 -19.69 -18.78 8.45
C GLU A 61 -19.75 -18.47 6.95
N GLY A 62 -19.40 -19.44 6.13
CA GLY A 62 -19.53 -19.42 4.69
C GLY A 62 -18.30 -18.86 3.96
N ARG A 63 -18.46 -18.42 2.71
CA ARG A 63 -17.36 -17.94 1.87
C ARG A 63 -17.19 -16.43 2.01
N VAL A 64 -15.95 -16.00 2.17
CA VAL A 64 -15.51 -14.60 2.18
C VAL A 64 -14.67 -14.40 0.92
N ASP A 65 -15.15 -13.58 0.00
CA ASP A 65 -14.42 -13.21 -1.21
C ASP A 65 -13.65 -11.90 -0.95
N CYS A 66 -12.33 -11.99 -0.99
CA CYS A 66 -11.44 -10.84 -0.88
C CYS A 66 -11.17 -10.17 -2.24
N HIS A 67 -11.79 -10.64 -3.33
CA HIS A 67 -11.54 -10.18 -4.68
C HIS A 67 -10.04 -10.11 -5.00
N GLY A 68 -9.47 -8.91 -5.22
CA GLY A 68 -8.04 -8.67 -5.39
C GLY A 68 -7.34 -8.08 -4.16
N CYS A 69 -8.04 -7.96 -3.00
CA CYS A 69 -7.52 -7.28 -1.83
C CYS A 69 -6.57 -8.14 -0.99
N GLY A 70 -5.26 -7.92 -1.16
CA GLY A 70 -4.23 -8.63 -0.41
C GLY A 70 -4.28 -8.34 1.09
N THR A 71 -4.61 -7.11 1.49
CA THR A 71 -4.73 -6.72 2.90
C THR A 71 -5.90 -7.47 3.55
N ALA A 72 -7.05 -7.56 2.86
CA ALA A 72 -8.20 -8.29 3.37
C ALA A 72 -7.87 -9.77 3.55
N LEU A 73 -7.27 -10.44 2.56
CA LEU A 73 -6.87 -11.84 2.68
C LEU A 73 -6.05 -12.07 3.96
N ARG A 74 -5.06 -11.21 4.25
CA ARG A 74 -4.15 -11.40 5.38
C ARG A 74 -4.78 -11.06 6.73
N PHE A 75 -5.41 -9.89 6.82
CA PHE A 75 -6.00 -9.43 8.08
C PHE A 75 -7.21 -10.26 8.49
N LEU A 76 -8.08 -10.61 7.54
CA LEU A 76 -9.24 -11.46 7.81
C LEU A 76 -8.84 -12.90 8.13
N THR A 77 -7.73 -13.43 7.54
CA THR A 77 -7.21 -14.74 7.94
C THR A 77 -6.87 -14.77 9.42
N ALA A 78 -6.14 -13.79 9.94
CA ALA A 78 -5.82 -13.70 11.38
C ALA A 78 -7.07 -13.43 12.23
N PHE A 79 -7.94 -12.52 11.80
CA PHE A 79 -9.19 -12.17 12.47
C PHE A 79 -10.10 -13.40 12.67
N PHE A 80 -10.38 -14.14 11.59
CA PHE A 80 -11.24 -15.32 11.69
C PHE A 80 -10.57 -16.46 12.46
N ALA A 81 -9.25 -16.63 12.35
CA ALA A 81 -8.53 -17.63 13.13
C ALA A 81 -8.66 -17.39 14.63
N ALA A 82 -8.70 -16.12 15.08
CA ALA A 82 -8.84 -15.71 16.47
C ALA A 82 -10.31 -15.55 16.93
N THR A 83 -11.30 -15.64 16.02
CA THR A 83 -12.72 -15.46 16.31
C THR A 83 -13.36 -16.80 16.62
N GLU A 84 -13.62 -17.10 17.91
CA GLU A 84 -14.24 -18.35 18.34
C GLU A 84 -15.58 -18.61 17.62
N GLY A 85 -15.74 -19.83 17.09
CA GLY A 85 -16.95 -20.27 16.42
C GLY A 85 -17.08 -19.83 14.96
N ALA A 86 -16.10 -19.13 14.39
CA ALA A 86 -16.08 -18.89 12.94
C ALA A 86 -15.80 -20.19 12.18
N ASP A 87 -16.49 -20.44 11.05
CA ASP A 87 -16.18 -21.48 10.06
C ASP A 87 -16.34 -20.88 8.66
N VAL A 88 -15.24 -20.35 8.14
CA VAL A 88 -15.23 -19.60 6.88
C VAL A 88 -14.24 -20.17 5.88
N VAL A 89 -14.52 -19.94 4.60
CA VAL A 89 -13.56 -20.14 3.50
C VAL A 89 -13.20 -18.76 2.94
N ILE A 90 -11.97 -18.34 3.14
CA ILE A 90 -11.46 -17.08 2.57
C ILE A 90 -10.82 -17.36 1.22
N ASP A 91 -11.19 -16.55 0.24
CA ASP A 91 -10.74 -16.69 -1.14
C ASP A 91 -10.59 -15.33 -1.83
N GLY A 92 -10.20 -15.34 -3.11
CA GLY A 92 -10.13 -14.16 -3.96
C GLY A 92 -9.94 -14.51 -5.43
N ASN A 93 -9.62 -13.51 -6.23
CA ASN A 93 -9.40 -13.69 -7.66
C ASN A 93 -8.13 -14.53 -7.96
N GLU A 94 -7.91 -14.89 -9.21
CA GLU A 94 -6.78 -15.73 -9.64
C GLU A 94 -5.43 -15.13 -9.23
N ARG A 95 -5.24 -13.82 -9.37
CA ARG A 95 -4.00 -13.15 -8.97
C ARG A 95 -3.78 -13.21 -7.45
N LEU A 96 -4.84 -13.03 -6.65
CA LEU A 96 -4.74 -13.11 -5.19
C LEU A 96 -4.38 -14.52 -4.73
N ARG A 97 -4.89 -15.55 -5.39
CA ARG A 97 -4.55 -16.96 -5.13
C ARG A 97 -3.08 -17.29 -5.42
N GLN A 98 -2.39 -16.50 -6.24
CA GLN A 98 -0.97 -16.67 -6.54
C GLN A 98 -0.07 -15.92 -5.54
N ARG A 99 -0.64 -15.05 -4.70
CA ARG A 99 0.13 -14.28 -3.71
C ARG A 99 0.44 -15.12 -2.48
N PRO A 100 1.68 -15.02 -1.93
CA PRO A 100 2.08 -15.83 -0.79
C PRO A 100 1.23 -15.52 0.46
N ILE A 101 0.87 -16.59 1.21
CA ILE A 101 0.13 -16.51 2.48
C ILE A 101 0.69 -17.51 3.50
N ALA A 102 1.55 -18.45 3.09
CA ALA A 102 1.99 -19.55 3.91
C ALA A 102 2.63 -19.14 5.22
N ALA A 103 3.52 -18.15 5.22
CA ALA A 103 4.19 -17.71 6.45
C ALA A 103 3.21 -17.20 7.52
N LEU A 104 2.12 -16.51 7.12
CA LEU A 104 1.08 -16.12 8.06
C LEU A 104 0.30 -17.32 8.57
N VAL A 105 -0.04 -18.28 7.69
CA VAL A 105 -0.77 -19.49 8.08
C VAL A 105 0.05 -20.33 9.04
N GLU A 106 1.34 -20.53 8.78
CA GLU A 106 2.27 -21.27 9.64
C GLU A 106 2.37 -20.59 11.01
N ALA A 107 2.61 -19.28 11.06
CA ALA A 107 2.67 -18.52 12.31
C ALA A 107 1.37 -18.58 13.13
N LEU A 108 0.20 -18.50 12.48
CA LEU A 108 -1.08 -18.66 13.16
C LEU A 108 -1.30 -20.09 13.66
N ARG A 109 -0.86 -21.11 12.91
CA ARG A 109 -0.91 -22.52 13.36
C ARG A 109 -0.02 -22.77 14.57
N ASP A 110 1.15 -22.13 14.63
CA ASP A 110 2.03 -22.17 15.82
C ASP A 110 1.35 -21.54 17.04
N CYS A 111 0.48 -20.56 16.83
CA CYS A 111 -0.42 -20.01 17.86
C CYS A 111 -1.68 -20.85 18.11
N GLY A 112 -1.82 -22.02 17.48
CA GLY A 112 -2.91 -22.96 17.67
C GLY A 112 -4.11 -22.78 16.74
N ALA A 113 -4.00 -22.01 15.66
CA ALA A 113 -5.08 -21.83 14.69
C ALA A 113 -5.41 -23.11 13.91
N ASP A 114 -6.69 -23.27 13.56
CA ASP A 114 -7.18 -24.34 12.71
C ASP A 114 -7.45 -23.77 11.31
N ILE A 115 -6.43 -23.86 10.46
CA ILE A 115 -6.45 -23.35 9.09
C ILE A 115 -6.03 -24.48 8.14
N GLU A 116 -6.83 -24.73 7.11
CA GLU A 116 -6.55 -25.70 6.05
C GLU A 116 -6.44 -24.99 4.71
N TYR A 117 -5.50 -25.41 3.85
CA TYR A 117 -5.50 -25.02 2.44
C TYR A 117 -6.59 -25.81 1.71
N ALA A 118 -7.56 -25.11 1.12
CA ALA A 118 -8.74 -25.79 0.55
C ALA A 118 -8.48 -26.39 -0.84
N GLU A 119 -7.52 -25.86 -1.59
CA GLU A 119 -7.17 -26.30 -2.94
C GLU A 119 -5.67 -26.54 -3.08
N THR A 120 -4.87 -25.50 -3.15
CA THR A 120 -3.42 -25.57 -3.38
C THR A 120 -2.67 -25.27 -2.09
N GLU A 121 -1.74 -26.16 -1.71
CA GLU A 121 -0.86 -25.96 -0.54
C GLU A 121 -0.13 -24.61 -0.63
N ARG A 122 -0.08 -23.88 0.49
CA ARG A 122 0.58 -22.57 0.68
C ARG A 122 -0.14 -21.36 0.05
N PHE A 123 -1.29 -21.55 -0.59
CA PHE A 123 -2.06 -20.51 -1.27
C PHE A 123 -3.55 -20.53 -0.85
N ALA A 124 -4.24 -19.41 -1.08
CA ALA A 124 -5.70 -19.37 -0.96
C ALA A 124 -6.35 -20.29 -2.04
N PRO A 125 -7.56 -20.83 -1.79
CA PRO A 125 -8.47 -20.56 -0.69
C PRO A 125 -8.05 -21.22 0.63
N LEU A 126 -8.43 -20.59 1.76
CA LEU A 126 -8.16 -21.09 3.12
C LEU A 126 -9.47 -21.39 3.83
N ARG A 127 -9.61 -22.60 4.39
CA ARG A 127 -10.68 -22.89 5.35
C ARG A 127 -10.18 -22.62 6.76
N ILE A 128 -10.92 -21.82 7.52
CA ILE A 128 -10.54 -21.37 8.86
C ILE A 128 -11.67 -21.71 9.82
N ARG A 129 -11.33 -22.47 10.88
CA ARG A 129 -12.21 -22.70 12.02
C ARG A 129 -11.66 -21.91 13.20
N GLY A 130 -12.36 -20.84 13.53
CA GLY A 130 -11.93 -19.88 14.53
C GLY A 130 -11.94 -20.47 15.94
N ARG A 131 -10.89 -20.20 16.68
CA ARG A 131 -10.72 -20.64 18.07
C ARG A 131 -9.88 -19.65 18.86
N ARG A 132 -9.87 -19.80 20.17
CA ARG A 132 -8.98 -19.01 21.01
C ARG A 132 -7.54 -19.43 20.77
N LEU A 133 -6.70 -18.47 20.40
CA LEU A 133 -5.28 -18.70 20.11
C LEU A 133 -4.43 -18.57 21.38
N SER A 134 -3.29 -19.23 21.40
CA SER A 134 -2.21 -18.99 22.36
C SER A 134 -1.18 -18.06 21.75
N GLY A 135 -0.56 -17.22 22.57
CA GLY A 135 0.64 -16.52 22.17
C GLY A 135 1.85 -17.46 22.10
N GLY A 136 3.02 -16.89 21.98
CA GLY A 136 4.28 -17.62 21.89
C GLY A 136 5.34 -16.74 21.21
N GLU A 137 6.50 -17.33 20.96
CA GLU A 137 7.56 -16.70 20.21
C GLU A 137 7.47 -17.13 18.74
N ILE A 138 7.34 -16.17 17.83
CA ILE A 138 7.15 -16.39 16.39
C ILE A 138 8.24 -15.66 15.64
N ASP A 139 8.96 -16.39 14.80
CA ASP A 139 9.90 -15.83 13.83
C ASP A 139 9.20 -15.61 12.49
N LEU A 140 9.25 -14.39 11.97
CA LEU A 140 8.86 -14.10 10.61
C LEU A 140 10.05 -13.56 9.81
N ASP A 141 10.12 -13.96 8.56
CA ASP A 141 11.08 -13.39 7.61
C ASP A 141 10.78 -11.90 7.41
N PRO A 142 11.68 -10.98 7.77
CA PRO A 142 11.47 -9.54 7.70
C PRO A 142 11.35 -9.01 6.27
N GLN A 143 11.83 -9.74 5.27
CA GLN A 143 11.71 -9.39 3.85
C GLN A 143 10.35 -9.76 3.25
N MET A 144 9.52 -10.47 4.01
CA MET A 144 8.14 -10.74 3.61
C MET A 144 7.22 -9.53 3.87
N SER A 145 5.98 -9.65 3.46
CA SER A 145 4.99 -8.59 3.60
C SER A 145 4.78 -8.18 5.06
N SER A 146 4.94 -6.89 5.40
CA SER A 146 4.59 -6.30 6.70
C SER A 146 3.12 -6.54 7.10
N GLN A 147 2.27 -6.92 6.14
CA GLN A 147 0.88 -7.30 6.39
C GLN A 147 0.77 -8.58 7.22
N PHE A 148 1.76 -9.50 7.15
CA PHE A 148 1.76 -10.70 7.99
C PHE A 148 2.00 -10.35 9.45
N ALA A 149 3.04 -9.53 9.71
CA ALA A 149 3.31 -9.01 11.04
C ALA A 149 2.11 -8.22 11.60
N SER A 150 1.55 -7.29 10.79
CA SER A 150 0.39 -6.50 11.19
C SER A 150 -0.83 -7.37 11.52
N ALA A 151 -1.10 -8.41 10.73
CA ALA A 151 -2.22 -9.33 10.95
C ALA A 151 -2.10 -10.08 12.29
N LEU A 152 -0.90 -10.63 12.58
CA LEU A 152 -0.62 -11.33 13.83
C LEU A 152 -0.70 -10.39 15.04
N LEU A 153 -0.09 -9.21 14.94
CA LEU A 153 -0.06 -8.23 16.03
C LEU A 153 -1.48 -7.77 16.41
N MET A 154 -2.35 -7.45 15.43
CA MET A 154 -3.71 -6.98 15.73
C MET A 154 -4.55 -7.98 16.49
N VAL A 155 -4.37 -9.29 16.28
CA VAL A 155 -5.13 -10.31 17.00
C VAL A 155 -4.46 -10.75 18.33
N ALA A 156 -3.19 -10.39 18.54
CA ALA A 156 -2.41 -10.81 19.70
C ALA A 156 -3.04 -10.45 21.07
N PRO A 157 -3.66 -9.27 21.28
CA PRO A 157 -4.33 -8.98 22.55
C PRO A 157 -5.44 -9.97 22.92
N THR A 158 -6.06 -10.66 21.94
CA THR A 158 -7.11 -11.65 22.19
C THR A 158 -6.57 -13.03 22.57
N MET A 159 -5.27 -13.24 22.50
CA MET A 159 -4.62 -14.52 22.81
C MET A 159 -4.59 -14.80 24.32
N THR A 160 -4.28 -16.05 24.71
CA THR A 160 -4.25 -16.48 26.10
C THR A 160 -2.93 -16.22 26.81
N SER A 161 -1.85 -15.95 26.06
CA SER A 161 -0.51 -15.63 26.56
C SER A 161 0.15 -14.62 25.62
N PRO A 162 1.22 -13.92 26.04
CA PRO A 162 1.90 -12.94 25.21
C PRO A 162 2.36 -13.50 23.85
N LEU A 163 2.24 -12.69 22.81
CA LEU A 163 2.87 -12.95 21.52
C LEU A 163 4.17 -12.16 21.44
N ARG A 164 5.27 -12.83 21.18
CA ARG A 164 6.56 -12.21 20.86
C ARG A 164 6.89 -12.46 19.38
N LEU A 165 6.77 -11.44 18.57
CA LEU A 165 7.11 -11.48 17.16
C LEU A 165 8.55 -11.03 16.94
N ARG A 166 9.38 -11.87 16.32
CA ARG A 166 10.78 -11.58 16.02
C ARG A 166 10.97 -11.43 14.51
N LEU A 167 11.62 -10.35 14.12
CA LEU A 167 11.97 -10.00 12.75
C LEU A 167 13.48 -9.74 12.72
N VAL A 168 14.28 -10.70 12.22
CA VAL A 168 15.74 -10.62 12.26
C VAL A 168 16.28 -10.08 10.95
N GLY A 169 16.93 -8.92 10.97
CA GLY A 169 17.50 -8.25 9.80
C GLY A 169 16.71 -7.01 9.38
N GLU A 170 16.96 -6.55 8.18
CA GLU A 170 16.25 -5.41 7.59
C GLU A 170 14.79 -5.74 7.32
N ILE A 171 13.89 -4.87 7.78
CA ILE A 171 12.45 -5.11 7.75
C ILE A 171 11.81 -4.34 6.59
N ALA A 172 11.33 -5.08 5.60
CA ALA A 172 10.60 -4.48 4.49
C ALA A 172 9.27 -3.85 4.96
N SER A 173 9.01 -2.61 4.53
CA SER A 173 7.79 -1.88 4.90
C SER A 173 7.57 -1.74 6.42
N GLU A 174 8.64 -1.59 7.20
CA GLU A 174 8.61 -1.45 8.66
C GLU A 174 7.65 -0.36 9.15
N PRO A 175 7.54 0.82 8.51
CA PRO A 175 6.62 1.86 8.97
C PRO A 175 5.15 1.41 9.02
N TYR A 176 4.73 0.44 8.19
CA TYR A 176 3.37 -0.13 8.29
C TYR A 176 3.16 -0.97 9.56
N ILE A 177 4.22 -1.59 10.07
CA ILE A 177 4.18 -2.29 11.37
C ILE A 177 4.06 -1.26 12.49
N ARG A 178 4.82 -0.16 12.41
CA ARG A 178 4.74 0.96 13.37
C ARG A 178 3.36 1.61 13.37
N LEU A 179 2.76 1.84 12.20
CA LEU A 179 1.38 2.32 12.09
C LEU A 179 0.41 1.36 12.82
N THR A 180 0.58 0.06 12.62
CA THR A 180 -0.27 -0.95 13.26
C THR A 180 -0.14 -0.91 14.78
N THR A 181 1.09 -0.94 15.32
CA THR A 181 1.32 -0.91 16.77
C THR A 181 0.84 0.39 17.40
N ALA A 182 1.04 1.54 16.76
CA ALA A 182 0.54 2.83 17.25
C ALA A 182 -1.00 2.85 17.36
N MET A 183 -1.71 2.28 16.37
CA MET A 183 -3.17 2.17 16.42
C MET A 183 -3.64 1.19 17.49
N MET A 184 -2.92 0.09 17.71
CA MET A 184 -3.19 -0.87 18.78
C MET A 184 -3.02 -0.23 20.16
N GLU A 185 -1.94 0.53 20.35
CA GLU A 185 -1.67 1.27 21.61
C GLU A 185 -2.73 2.33 21.87
N ALA A 186 -3.15 3.08 20.84
CA ALA A 186 -4.25 4.04 20.94
C ALA A 186 -5.57 3.37 21.34
N ALA A 187 -5.78 2.11 20.92
CA ALA A 187 -6.89 1.27 21.36
C ALA A 187 -6.64 0.55 22.68
N GLY A 188 -5.55 0.86 23.39
CA GLY A 188 -5.24 0.38 24.76
C GLY A 188 -4.56 -0.98 24.83
N ALA A 189 -4.00 -1.50 23.73
CA ALA A 189 -3.12 -2.65 23.77
C ALA A 189 -1.78 -2.29 24.44
N ILE A 190 -1.15 -3.26 25.09
CA ILE A 190 0.19 -3.13 25.66
C ILE A 190 1.16 -3.76 24.67
N VAL A 191 1.98 -2.91 24.05
CA VAL A 191 2.97 -3.31 23.05
C VAL A 191 4.34 -2.86 23.53
N ASP A 192 5.30 -3.78 23.57
CA ASP A 192 6.71 -3.48 23.82
C ASP A 192 7.53 -3.78 22.57
N ARG A 193 8.50 -2.91 22.24
CA ARG A 193 9.32 -3.03 21.05
C ARG A 193 10.79 -2.81 21.35
N GLU A 194 11.59 -3.80 21.00
CA GLU A 194 13.04 -3.76 21.03
C GLU A 194 13.57 -3.74 19.58
N ASN A 195 14.61 -2.95 19.30
CA ASN A 195 15.26 -2.85 17.99
C ASN A 195 16.40 -3.87 17.80
N MET A 196 16.50 -4.83 18.69
CA MET A 196 17.47 -5.93 18.64
C MET A 196 16.75 -7.24 18.90
N VAL A 197 17.18 -8.28 18.21
CA VAL A 197 16.65 -9.63 18.38
C VAL A 197 17.76 -10.54 18.88
N MET A 198 17.52 -11.25 19.99
CA MET A 198 18.44 -12.26 20.48
C MET A 198 18.24 -13.55 19.67
N VAL A 199 19.30 -14.02 19.02
CA VAL A 199 19.30 -15.27 18.25
C VAL A 199 20.34 -16.25 18.83
N VAL A 200 20.06 -17.53 18.76
CA VAL A 200 21.01 -18.54 19.16
C VAL A 200 21.95 -18.86 17.99
N ASP A 201 23.23 -18.49 18.13
CA ASP A 201 24.29 -18.78 17.17
C ASP A 201 25.37 -19.61 17.85
N HIS A 202 25.66 -20.79 17.31
CA HIS A 202 26.61 -21.78 17.92
C HIS A 202 26.35 -22.04 19.41
N GLY A 203 25.09 -22.05 19.86
CA GLY A 203 24.70 -22.30 21.24
C GLY A 203 24.87 -21.11 22.19
N GLN A 204 25.16 -19.92 21.68
CA GLN A 204 25.22 -18.67 22.44
C GLN A 204 24.17 -17.70 21.94
N GLU A 205 23.54 -16.97 22.87
CA GLU A 205 22.65 -15.87 22.51
C GLU A 205 23.48 -14.67 22.04
N VAL A 206 23.23 -14.23 20.81
CA VAL A 206 23.88 -13.04 20.21
C VAL A 206 22.83 -12.07 19.71
N PRO A 207 23.03 -10.75 19.92
CA PRO A 207 22.13 -9.76 19.39
C PRO A 207 22.32 -9.61 17.87
N ARG A 208 21.20 -9.47 17.16
CA ARG A 208 21.13 -9.14 15.74
C ARG A 208 20.23 -7.94 15.54
N GLU A 209 20.52 -7.12 14.54
CA GLU A 209 19.60 -6.05 14.11
C GLU A 209 18.26 -6.64 13.70
N GLY A 210 17.17 -5.89 13.94
CA GLY A 210 15.83 -6.32 13.67
C GLY A 210 14.82 -5.71 14.63
N ALA A 211 13.65 -6.32 14.77
CA ALA A 211 12.67 -5.94 15.79
C ALA A 211 12.12 -7.16 16.52
N SER A 212 12.04 -7.03 17.85
CA SER A 212 11.28 -7.93 18.71
C SER A 212 10.09 -7.14 19.25
N ILE A 213 8.87 -7.57 18.90
CA ILE A 213 7.63 -6.89 19.28
C ILE A 213 6.82 -7.84 20.16
N THR A 214 6.63 -7.46 21.43
CA THR A 214 5.86 -8.23 22.39
C THR A 214 4.51 -7.56 22.61
N VAL A 215 3.43 -8.33 22.48
CA VAL A 215 2.07 -7.89 22.74
C VAL A 215 1.48 -8.71 23.87
N GLU A 216 1.07 -8.02 24.95
CA GLU A 216 0.45 -8.65 26.09
C GLU A 216 -1.02 -9.01 25.83
N PRO A 217 -1.52 -10.13 26.39
CA PRO A 217 -2.94 -10.43 26.39
C PRO A 217 -3.74 -9.31 27.07
N GLY A 218 -4.87 -8.98 26.48
CA GLY A 218 -5.72 -7.91 27.01
C GLY A 218 -7.00 -7.77 26.23
N ARG A 219 -7.62 -6.62 26.35
CA ARG A 219 -8.79 -6.25 25.57
C ARG A 219 -8.59 -4.87 24.98
N TYR A 220 -8.90 -4.72 23.73
CA TYR A 220 -9.02 -3.39 23.15
C TYR A 220 -10.12 -2.60 23.84
N LYS A 221 -9.92 -1.30 23.92
CA LYS A 221 -10.90 -0.33 24.40
C LYS A 221 -11.49 0.39 23.20
N PRO A 222 -12.78 0.78 23.25
CA PRO A 222 -13.33 1.63 22.23
C PRO A 222 -12.47 2.88 22.05
N PHE A 223 -12.00 3.11 20.82
CA PHE A 223 -11.23 4.31 20.46
C PHE A 223 -11.81 4.90 19.17
N ARG A 224 -11.61 6.18 18.99
CA ARG A 224 -12.03 6.86 17.79
C ARG A 224 -10.81 7.13 16.94
N GLN A 225 -10.75 6.49 15.77
CA GLN A 225 -9.74 6.79 14.77
C GLN A 225 -10.17 8.02 13.98
N GLU A 226 -9.36 9.05 13.96
CA GLU A 226 -9.55 10.20 13.09
C GLU A 226 -9.33 9.81 11.63
N ALA A 227 -10.19 10.36 10.77
CA ALA A 227 -10.08 10.15 9.34
C ALA A 227 -8.95 11.03 8.78
N GLU A 228 -7.99 10.43 8.14
CA GLU A 228 -6.84 11.08 7.49
C GLU A 228 -6.84 10.76 6.00
N ALA A 229 -6.42 11.71 5.17
CA ALA A 229 -6.25 11.50 3.75
C ALA A 229 -5.20 10.43 3.46
N ASP A 230 -5.34 9.75 2.32
CA ASP A 230 -4.43 8.68 1.89
C ASP A 230 -3.17 9.26 1.26
N TRP A 231 -2.04 9.14 1.95
CA TRP A 231 -0.75 9.60 1.45
C TRP A 231 -0.27 8.82 0.21
N SER A 232 -0.72 7.59 0.04
CA SER A 232 -0.47 6.87 -1.22
C SER A 232 -1.20 7.50 -2.40
N ALA A 233 -2.44 8.00 -2.17
CA ALA A 233 -3.17 8.75 -3.19
C ALA A 233 -2.55 10.13 -3.43
N ALA A 234 -2.10 10.81 -2.37
CA ALA A 234 -1.39 12.07 -2.47
C ALA A 234 -0.15 11.98 -3.37
N ALA A 235 0.60 10.86 -3.33
CA ALA A 235 1.82 10.68 -4.11
C ALA A 235 1.60 10.86 -5.62
N PHE A 236 0.41 10.54 -6.17
CA PHE A 236 0.10 10.78 -7.58
C PHE A 236 -0.14 12.27 -7.88
N TRP A 237 -0.60 13.03 -6.91
CA TRP A 237 -0.72 14.49 -7.03
C TRP A 237 0.63 15.19 -6.88
N TYR A 238 1.54 14.65 -6.06
CA TYR A 238 2.93 15.06 -6.05
C TYR A 238 3.61 14.81 -7.40
N GLU A 239 3.35 13.67 -8.03
CA GLU A 239 3.81 13.36 -9.39
C GLU A 239 3.26 14.36 -10.40
N ILE A 240 1.95 14.64 -10.38
CA ILE A 240 1.32 15.63 -11.27
C ILE A 240 1.94 17.01 -11.08
N GLU A 241 2.16 17.46 -9.82
CA GLU A 241 2.79 18.74 -9.54
C GLU A 241 4.23 18.81 -10.08
N ALA A 242 5.03 17.76 -9.86
CA ALA A 242 6.39 17.68 -10.40
C ALA A 242 6.43 17.79 -11.93
N LEU A 243 5.41 17.27 -12.62
CA LEU A 243 5.35 17.28 -14.09
C LEU A 243 4.70 18.50 -14.69
N THR A 244 3.93 19.27 -13.93
CA THR A 244 3.22 20.47 -14.41
C THR A 244 3.80 21.77 -13.89
N SER A 245 4.50 21.74 -12.75
CA SER A 245 4.98 22.92 -12.02
C SER A 245 3.85 23.94 -11.79
N GLY A 246 2.70 23.45 -11.37
CA GLY A 246 1.50 24.23 -11.14
C GLY A 246 1.35 24.73 -9.71
N PHE A 247 0.14 24.62 -9.19
CA PHE A 247 -0.20 24.85 -7.79
C PHE A 247 -1.37 23.93 -7.40
N LEU A 248 -1.16 23.07 -6.43
CA LEU A 248 -2.18 22.15 -5.93
C LEU A 248 -2.41 22.35 -4.43
N SER A 249 -3.66 22.43 -4.02
CA SER A 249 -4.06 22.38 -2.61
C SER A 249 -4.70 21.02 -2.31
N LEU A 250 -4.10 20.24 -1.42
CA LEU A 250 -4.56 18.92 -1.04
C LEU A 250 -5.25 18.94 0.32
N ASP A 251 -6.47 18.38 0.41
CA ASP A 251 -7.27 18.35 1.64
C ASP A 251 -6.74 17.29 2.64
N THR A 252 -6.77 17.63 3.92
CA THR A 252 -6.62 16.72 5.07
C THR A 252 -5.31 15.92 5.18
N LEU A 253 -4.21 16.34 4.56
CA LEU A 253 -2.88 15.79 4.84
C LEU A 253 -2.33 16.35 6.17
N SER A 254 -1.52 15.55 6.85
CA SER A 254 -0.85 15.95 8.10
C SER A 254 0.65 15.73 8.00
N GLU A 255 1.43 16.73 8.41
CA GLU A 255 2.88 16.61 8.52
C GLU A 255 3.30 15.50 9.50
N ASP A 256 2.55 15.36 10.63
CA ASP A 256 2.80 14.36 11.67
C ASP A 256 2.18 12.98 11.36
N SER A 257 1.79 12.73 10.10
CA SER A 257 1.17 11.47 9.69
C SER A 257 2.01 10.26 10.06
N LYS A 258 1.33 9.20 10.53
CA LYS A 258 1.95 7.88 10.77
C LYS A 258 1.88 6.97 9.54
N GLN A 259 1.27 7.44 8.45
CA GLN A 259 1.25 6.70 7.20
C GLN A 259 2.66 6.67 6.58
N PRO A 260 3.18 5.50 6.18
CA PRO A 260 4.53 5.40 5.63
C PRO A 260 4.76 6.29 4.42
N ASP A 261 3.75 6.38 3.57
CA ASP A 261 3.84 7.11 2.31
C ASP A 261 3.83 8.64 2.48
N SER A 262 3.74 9.17 3.73
CA SER A 262 4.01 10.59 4.03
C SER A 262 5.46 11.00 3.67
N ALA A 263 6.35 10.02 3.54
CA ALA A 263 7.69 10.22 2.97
C ALA A 263 7.67 10.78 1.53
N ALA A 264 6.52 10.78 0.84
CA ALA A 264 6.36 11.42 -0.47
C ALA A 264 6.77 12.89 -0.46
N ALA A 265 6.46 13.65 0.59
CA ALA A 265 6.86 15.06 0.70
C ALA A 265 8.38 15.23 0.57
N GLY A 266 9.17 14.43 1.29
CA GLY A 266 10.63 14.47 1.20
C GLY A 266 11.18 13.93 -0.11
N LEU A 267 10.61 12.83 -0.62
CA LEU A 267 11.00 12.24 -1.89
C LEU A 267 10.80 13.20 -3.07
N PHE A 268 9.63 13.82 -3.14
CA PHE A 268 9.28 14.73 -4.23
C PHE A 268 9.93 16.11 -4.10
N ALA A 269 10.47 16.49 -2.93
CA ALA A 269 11.32 17.66 -2.82
C ALA A 269 12.55 17.54 -3.72
N ASP A 270 13.17 16.37 -3.84
CA ASP A 270 14.25 16.08 -4.80
C ASP A 270 13.79 16.09 -6.27
N LEU A 271 12.50 16.02 -6.51
CA LEU A 271 11.84 16.03 -7.84
C LEU A 271 11.15 17.37 -8.14
N GLY A 272 11.45 18.42 -7.36
CA GLY A 272 11.01 19.78 -7.63
C GLY A 272 9.62 20.12 -7.09
N VAL A 273 9.15 19.48 -6.03
CA VAL A 273 7.89 19.83 -5.36
C VAL A 273 8.17 20.37 -3.97
N VAL A 274 7.73 21.57 -3.69
CA VAL A 274 7.72 22.16 -2.34
C VAL A 274 6.37 21.88 -1.69
N THR A 275 6.38 21.42 -0.46
CA THR A 275 5.20 21.17 0.35
C THR A 275 5.06 22.21 1.44
N ASP A 276 3.92 22.87 1.50
CA ASP A 276 3.53 23.77 2.60
C ASP A 276 2.34 23.16 3.36
N PHE A 277 2.57 22.73 4.59
CA PHE A 277 1.55 22.16 5.46
C PHE A 277 0.70 23.22 6.18
N GLU A 278 1.08 24.49 6.10
CA GLU A 278 0.37 25.63 6.69
C GLU A 278 -0.46 26.41 5.64
N GLY A 279 -0.86 25.75 4.57
CA GLY A 279 -1.69 26.33 3.51
C GLY A 279 -3.03 26.91 4.01
N GLU A 280 -3.68 27.69 3.20
CA GLU A 280 -4.95 28.34 3.55
C GLU A 280 -6.03 27.31 3.90
N GLU A 281 -6.87 27.61 4.89
CA GLU A 281 -8.01 26.78 5.33
C GLU A 281 -7.65 25.34 5.80
N GLY A 282 -6.36 25.08 6.09
CA GLY A 282 -5.89 23.76 6.54
C GLY A 282 -5.59 22.78 5.39
N PHE A 283 -5.42 23.29 4.18
CA PHE A 283 -4.90 22.51 3.05
C PHE A 283 -3.38 22.37 3.15
N THR A 284 -2.87 21.36 2.49
CA THR A 284 -1.44 21.21 2.18
C THR A 284 -1.21 21.66 0.76
N ASP A 285 -0.42 22.72 0.59
CA ASP A 285 -0.15 23.30 -0.71
C ASP A 285 1.13 22.70 -1.33
N LEU A 286 1.04 22.35 -2.61
CA LEU A 286 2.15 21.87 -3.42
C LEU A 286 2.48 22.93 -4.50
N CYS A 287 3.76 23.28 -4.57
CA CYS A 287 4.26 24.23 -5.57
C CYS A 287 5.47 23.66 -6.29
N GLY A 288 5.60 23.96 -7.58
CA GLY A 288 6.80 23.61 -8.35
C GLY A 288 8.05 24.38 -7.89
N SER A 289 9.20 23.71 -7.86
CA SER A 289 10.52 24.30 -7.65
C SER A 289 11.44 23.97 -8.82
N PRO A 290 12.32 24.90 -9.21
CA PRO A 290 13.35 24.61 -10.22
C PRO A 290 14.50 23.74 -9.70
N ASP A 291 14.55 23.48 -8.38
CA ASP A 291 15.63 22.74 -7.74
C ASP A 291 15.37 21.22 -7.90
N LEU A 292 15.98 20.64 -8.93
CA LEU A 292 15.88 19.20 -9.23
C LEU A 292 17.19 18.50 -8.88
N SER A 293 17.10 17.34 -8.25
CA SER A 293 18.24 16.45 -8.06
C SER A 293 18.78 15.99 -9.44
N PRO A 294 20.08 16.12 -9.74
CA PRO A 294 20.64 15.71 -11.02
C PRO A 294 20.61 14.18 -11.24
N ARG A 295 20.45 13.43 -10.19
CA ARG A 295 20.27 11.98 -10.13
C ARG A 295 19.59 11.60 -8.82
N LEU A 296 18.54 10.80 -8.88
CA LEU A 296 17.85 10.34 -7.68
C LEU A 296 18.34 8.95 -7.26
N ARG A 297 18.72 8.81 -5.99
CA ARG A 297 19.02 7.52 -5.36
C ARG A 297 18.17 7.38 -4.12
N HIS A 298 17.37 6.31 -4.07
CA HIS A 298 16.46 6.13 -2.96
C HIS A 298 16.29 4.65 -2.61
N ASP A 299 16.19 4.37 -1.32
CA ASP A 299 15.81 3.06 -0.81
C ASP A 299 14.33 3.05 -0.48
N PHE A 300 13.57 2.23 -1.21
CA PHE A 300 12.12 2.09 -1.06
C PHE A 300 11.71 0.94 -0.13
N SER A 301 12.65 0.31 0.58
CA SER A 301 12.30 -0.72 1.57
C SER A 301 11.21 -0.25 2.55
N PRO A 302 11.21 1.02 3.04
CA PRO A 302 10.15 1.52 3.92
C PRO A 302 8.82 1.81 3.19
N THR A 303 8.88 2.27 1.92
CA THR A 303 7.75 2.87 1.18
C THR A 303 7.63 2.36 -0.26
N PRO A 304 7.54 1.03 -0.46
CA PRO A 304 7.56 0.45 -1.81
C PRO A 304 6.39 0.91 -2.68
N ASP A 305 5.31 1.39 -2.08
CA ASP A 305 4.12 1.84 -2.81
C ASP A 305 4.31 3.21 -3.50
N LEU A 306 5.37 3.97 -3.17
CA LEU A 306 5.75 5.21 -3.85
C LEU A 306 6.55 4.98 -5.15
N VAL A 307 7.07 3.78 -5.39
CA VAL A 307 7.92 3.47 -6.54
C VAL A 307 7.27 3.80 -7.89
N PRO A 308 6.00 3.45 -8.17
CA PRO A 308 5.40 3.76 -9.47
C PRO A 308 5.44 5.25 -9.79
N ALA A 309 4.96 6.10 -8.88
CA ALA A 309 4.96 7.55 -9.07
C ALA A 309 6.39 8.11 -9.24
N ALA A 310 7.34 7.68 -8.39
CA ALA A 310 8.72 8.13 -8.45
C ALA A 310 9.43 7.75 -9.77
N VAL A 311 9.22 6.51 -10.25
CA VAL A 311 9.83 6.02 -11.50
C VAL A 311 9.30 6.81 -12.70
N VAL A 312 7.98 6.98 -12.80
CA VAL A 312 7.36 7.71 -13.91
C VAL A 312 7.80 9.17 -13.88
N THR A 313 7.79 9.83 -12.71
CA THR A 313 8.28 11.20 -12.56
C THR A 313 9.72 11.34 -13.04
N CYS A 314 10.64 10.46 -12.58
CA CYS A 314 12.04 10.49 -13.00
C CYS A 314 12.20 10.31 -14.51
N VAL A 315 11.43 9.39 -15.12
CA VAL A 315 11.48 9.16 -16.58
C VAL A 315 11.01 10.39 -17.36
N MET A 316 9.90 11.01 -16.94
CA MET A 316 9.36 12.19 -17.62
C MET A 316 10.26 13.41 -17.47
N LEU A 317 10.80 13.67 -16.27
CA LEU A 317 11.75 14.75 -15.99
C LEU A 317 13.18 14.47 -16.53
N ARG A 318 13.43 13.26 -17.06
CA ARG A 318 14.75 12.79 -17.50
C ARG A 318 15.81 12.84 -16.40
N ILE A 319 15.41 12.54 -15.17
CA ILE A 319 16.31 12.42 -14.02
C ILE A 319 16.80 10.97 -13.95
N PRO A 320 18.10 10.69 -14.13
CA PRO A 320 18.65 9.37 -13.92
C PRO A 320 18.38 8.90 -12.49
N PHE A 321 18.08 7.61 -12.32
CA PHE A 321 17.82 7.09 -10.98
C PHE A 321 18.46 5.74 -10.70
N ARG A 322 18.61 5.41 -9.39
CA ARG A 322 18.86 4.08 -8.88
C ARG A 322 18.04 3.87 -7.61
N PHE A 323 17.08 2.95 -7.67
CA PHE A 323 16.18 2.60 -6.59
C PHE A 323 16.48 1.20 -6.09
N THR A 324 16.48 1.01 -4.77
CA THR A 324 16.71 -0.26 -4.06
C THR A 324 15.54 -0.57 -3.13
N GLY A 325 15.54 -1.76 -2.50
CA GLY A 325 14.49 -2.14 -1.56
C GLY A 325 13.13 -2.41 -2.22
N ILE A 326 13.13 -2.87 -3.47
CA ILE A 326 11.93 -3.00 -4.30
C ILE A 326 11.49 -4.45 -4.56
N SER A 327 12.19 -5.45 -4.02
CA SER A 327 11.93 -6.88 -4.25
C SER A 327 10.47 -7.29 -4.01
N THR A 328 9.82 -6.67 -3.01
CA THR A 328 8.40 -6.97 -2.66
C THR A 328 7.41 -6.56 -3.75
N LEU A 329 7.78 -5.67 -4.67
CA LEU A 329 6.91 -5.19 -5.76
C LEU A 329 6.53 -6.30 -6.76
N ARG A 330 7.33 -7.36 -6.85
CA ARG A 330 7.04 -8.51 -7.73
C ARG A 330 5.81 -9.30 -7.30
N TYR A 331 5.43 -9.19 -6.02
CA TYR A 331 4.34 -9.96 -5.40
C TYR A 331 3.12 -9.09 -5.05
N LYS A 332 3.03 -7.90 -5.64
CA LYS A 332 1.88 -6.99 -5.48
C LYS A 332 0.73 -7.36 -6.43
N GLU A 333 -0.16 -6.44 -6.71
CA GLU A 333 -1.30 -6.60 -7.62
C GLU A 333 -0.86 -7.08 -9.01
N SER A 334 0.27 -6.57 -9.47
CA SER A 334 1.04 -7.04 -10.63
C SER A 334 2.48 -7.34 -10.19
N ASP A 335 3.35 -7.84 -11.08
CA ASP A 335 4.80 -7.64 -10.96
C ASP A 335 5.08 -6.21 -11.39
N ARG A 336 5.03 -5.26 -10.43
CA ARG A 336 5.16 -3.83 -10.70
C ARG A 336 6.48 -3.47 -11.37
N ILE A 337 7.56 -4.22 -11.08
CA ILE A 337 8.88 -3.98 -11.69
C ILE A 337 8.81 -4.32 -13.18
N ALA A 338 8.32 -5.51 -13.53
CA ALA A 338 8.19 -5.92 -14.92
C ALA A 338 7.22 -5.01 -15.68
N ALA A 339 6.08 -4.66 -15.08
CA ALA A 339 5.08 -3.80 -15.68
C ALA A 339 5.61 -2.37 -15.94
N LEU A 340 6.31 -1.74 -14.97
CA LEU A 340 6.92 -0.42 -15.17
C LEU A 340 7.96 -0.43 -16.29
N ILE A 341 8.78 -1.48 -16.38
CA ILE A 341 9.77 -1.62 -17.47
C ILE A 341 9.08 -1.74 -18.82
N GLU A 342 8.05 -2.59 -18.91
CA GLU A 342 7.30 -2.80 -20.14
C GLU A 342 6.58 -1.53 -20.60
N GLU A 343 5.85 -0.88 -19.70
CA GLU A 343 5.02 0.26 -20.05
C GLU A 343 5.88 1.52 -20.34
N LEU A 344 6.95 1.76 -19.58
CA LEU A 344 7.83 2.89 -19.85
C LEU A 344 8.76 2.69 -21.07
N ALA A 345 8.93 1.46 -21.55
CA ALA A 345 9.54 1.22 -22.84
C ALA A 345 8.72 1.84 -24.01
N ARG A 346 7.39 2.00 -23.84
CA ARG A 346 6.50 2.66 -24.79
C ARG A 346 6.77 4.16 -24.96
N VAL A 347 7.45 4.77 -23.99
CA VAL A 347 7.92 6.16 -24.07
C VAL A 347 9.43 6.23 -24.34
N GLY A 348 10.08 5.10 -24.61
CA GLY A 348 11.50 5.01 -24.97
C GLY A 348 12.46 4.88 -23.79
N ALA A 349 11.98 4.65 -22.57
CA ALA A 349 12.85 4.40 -21.43
C ALA A 349 13.36 2.94 -21.43
N VAL A 350 14.67 2.75 -21.32
CA VAL A 350 15.30 1.44 -21.18
C VAL A 350 15.79 1.31 -19.72
N ILE A 351 14.94 0.72 -18.90
CA ILE A 351 15.17 0.58 -17.46
C ILE A 351 15.79 -0.79 -17.20
N GLU A 352 16.85 -0.82 -16.41
CA GLU A 352 17.51 -2.04 -15.95
C GLU A 352 17.02 -2.41 -14.55
N SER A 353 16.87 -3.71 -14.27
CA SER A 353 16.50 -4.19 -12.94
C SER A 353 17.22 -5.49 -12.60
N ASP A 354 17.43 -5.72 -11.29
CA ASP A 354 17.84 -6.99 -10.72
C ASP A 354 16.79 -7.51 -9.71
N ALA A 355 17.18 -8.34 -8.77
CA ALA A 355 16.26 -8.92 -7.79
C ALA A 355 15.61 -7.87 -6.88
N ASP A 356 16.33 -6.81 -6.51
CA ASP A 356 15.95 -5.83 -5.52
C ASP A 356 16.23 -4.38 -5.94
N SER A 357 16.70 -4.13 -7.15
CA SER A 357 16.98 -2.78 -7.62
C SER A 357 16.46 -2.52 -9.03
N MET A 358 16.32 -1.23 -9.34
CA MET A 358 15.96 -0.70 -10.65
C MET A 358 16.80 0.55 -10.91
N SER A 359 17.28 0.74 -12.14
CA SER A 359 18.08 1.91 -12.54
C SER A 359 17.84 2.34 -13.96
N TRP A 360 18.05 3.64 -14.20
CA TRP A 360 17.94 4.24 -15.52
C TRP A 360 18.89 5.45 -15.64
N GLU A 361 19.49 5.64 -16.83
CA GLU A 361 20.52 6.66 -17.05
C GLU A 361 20.00 7.97 -17.68
N GLY A 362 18.69 8.19 -17.75
CA GLY A 362 18.08 9.47 -18.13
C GLY A 362 17.88 9.68 -19.63
N ALA A 363 18.19 8.70 -20.48
CA ALA A 363 18.07 8.82 -21.92
C ALA A 363 16.84 8.09 -22.48
N LEU A 364 15.97 8.81 -23.19
CA LEU A 364 14.84 8.24 -23.91
C LEU A 364 15.26 7.91 -25.35
N GLN A 365 14.84 6.75 -25.84
CA GLN A 365 14.93 6.38 -27.25
C GLN A 365 13.73 6.94 -28.02
N PRO A 366 13.90 7.27 -29.31
CA PRO A 366 12.78 7.70 -30.14
C PRO A 366 11.72 6.60 -30.26
N VAL A 367 10.45 6.95 -30.03
CA VAL A 367 9.28 6.10 -30.29
C VAL A 367 8.39 6.79 -31.32
N ALA A 368 7.78 5.99 -32.22
CA ALA A 368 6.97 6.52 -33.31
C ALA A 368 5.47 6.48 -33.01
N GLU A 369 5.03 5.65 -32.06
CA GLU A 369 3.62 5.41 -31.78
C GLU A 369 3.19 6.12 -30.50
N LEU A 370 1.92 6.53 -30.45
CA LEU A 370 1.32 7.07 -29.24
C LEU A 370 1.21 5.96 -28.18
N PRO A 371 1.69 6.19 -26.95
CA PRO A 371 1.61 5.15 -25.91
C PRO A 371 0.18 4.75 -25.57
N VAL A 372 -0.04 3.45 -25.56
CA VAL A 372 -1.25 2.79 -25.03
C VAL A 372 -0.79 1.95 -23.87
N PHE A 373 -1.03 2.40 -22.65
CA PHE A 373 -0.59 1.77 -21.42
C PHE A 373 -1.56 0.71 -20.94
N ASP A 374 -1.03 -0.43 -20.48
CA ASP A 374 -1.77 -1.46 -19.75
C ASP A 374 -1.37 -1.39 -18.26
N PRO A 375 -2.28 -1.09 -17.35
CA PRO A 375 -1.97 -1.09 -15.92
C PRO A 375 -1.82 -2.47 -15.31
N HIS A 376 -1.94 -3.54 -16.08
CA HIS A 376 -1.81 -4.94 -15.64
C HIS A 376 -2.70 -5.28 -14.42
N GLY A 377 -3.92 -4.69 -14.35
CA GLY A 377 -4.83 -4.84 -13.22
C GLY A 377 -4.38 -4.14 -11.92
N ASP A 378 -3.39 -3.24 -11.99
CA ASP A 378 -2.84 -2.52 -10.85
C ASP A 378 -3.22 -1.03 -10.89
N HIS A 379 -4.03 -0.62 -9.91
CA HIS A 379 -4.51 0.75 -9.76
C HIS A 379 -3.38 1.79 -9.65
N ARG A 380 -2.24 1.43 -9.01
CA ARG A 380 -1.11 2.36 -8.87
C ARG A 380 -0.42 2.61 -10.20
N LEU A 381 -0.36 1.61 -11.07
CA LEU A 381 0.17 1.79 -12.43
C LEU A 381 -0.77 2.66 -13.27
N ALA A 382 -2.08 2.44 -13.19
CA ALA A 382 -3.04 3.28 -13.90
C ALA A 382 -2.89 4.76 -13.52
N MET A 383 -2.80 5.04 -12.20
CA MET A 383 -2.70 6.41 -11.69
C MET A 383 -1.35 7.06 -11.99
N SER A 384 -0.23 6.33 -11.89
CA SER A 384 1.09 6.89 -12.18
C SER A 384 1.38 7.04 -13.67
N LEU A 385 0.76 6.25 -14.56
CA LEU A 385 0.95 6.39 -16.00
C LEU A 385 0.10 7.51 -16.61
N ALA A 386 -0.97 7.94 -15.95
CA ALA A 386 -1.84 9.00 -16.43
C ALA A 386 -1.14 10.36 -16.60
N PRO A 387 -0.27 10.82 -15.67
CA PRO A 387 0.43 12.11 -15.81
C PRO A 387 1.46 12.16 -16.93
N VAL A 388 1.81 11.02 -17.56
CA VAL A 388 2.62 11.00 -18.80
C VAL A 388 1.97 11.87 -19.88
N ALA A 389 0.66 12.07 -19.85
CA ALA A 389 -0.07 12.99 -20.73
C ALA A 389 0.48 14.42 -20.73
N CYS A 390 1.11 14.87 -19.64
CA CYS A 390 1.74 16.20 -19.56
C CYS A 390 2.87 16.38 -20.57
N TYR A 391 3.52 15.30 -20.98
CA TYR A 391 4.61 15.30 -21.96
C TYR A 391 4.21 14.71 -23.31
N ILE A 392 3.26 13.80 -23.32
CA ILE A 392 2.77 13.11 -24.52
C ILE A 392 1.23 13.17 -24.53
N PRO A 393 0.64 14.26 -25.04
CA PRO A 393 -0.80 14.44 -25.06
C PRO A 393 -1.54 13.34 -25.83
N GLY A 394 -2.65 12.85 -25.27
CA GLY A 394 -3.52 11.88 -25.91
C GLY A 394 -3.14 10.41 -25.68
N ILE A 395 -2.24 10.13 -24.72
CA ILE A 395 -1.98 8.75 -24.29
C ILE A 395 -3.28 8.03 -23.92
N ILE A 396 -3.26 6.71 -23.99
CA ILE A 396 -4.38 5.87 -23.60
C ILE A 396 -3.98 5.02 -22.41
N VAL A 397 -4.83 4.98 -21.39
CA VAL A 397 -4.73 4.04 -20.26
C VAL A 397 -5.87 3.03 -20.37
N ARG A 398 -5.54 1.75 -20.58
CA ARG A 398 -6.50 0.65 -20.63
C ARG A 398 -7.02 0.32 -19.23
N ASP A 399 -8.14 -0.40 -19.20
CA ASP A 399 -8.74 -0.93 -17.95
C ASP A 399 -8.74 0.08 -16.80
N ALA A 400 -9.10 1.32 -17.11
CA ALA A 400 -9.03 2.46 -16.18
C ALA A 400 -9.87 2.28 -14.89
N GLY A 401 -10.84 1.35 -14.88
CA GLY A 401 -11.65 1.02 -13.70
C GLY A 401 -10.86 0.37 -12.55
N VAL A 402 -9.63 -0.07 -12.77
CA VAL A 402 -8.79 -0.64 -11.71
C VAL A 402 -8.52 0.33 -10.54
N VAL A 403 -8.71 1.64 -10.73
CA VAL A 403 -8.55 2.66 -9.68
C VAL A 403 -9.59 2.52 -8.56
N ASP A 404 -10.75 1.90 -8.82
CA ASP A 404 -11.83 1.67 -7.83
C ASP A 404 -11.33 0.90 -6.60
N LYS A 405 -10.25 0.18 -6.76
CA LYS A 405 -9.59 -0.54 -5.67
C LYS A 405 -9.14 0.37 -4.51
N SER A 406 -8.74 1.61 -4.78
CA SER A 406 -8.21 2.52 -3.75
C SER A 406 -8.60 3.97 -3.92
N TYR A 407 -8.90 4.43 -5.13
CA TYR A 407 -9.21 5.82 -5.43
C TYR A 407 -10.25 5.92 -6.57
N PRO A 408 -11.52 5.57 -6.30
CA PRO A 408 -12.56 5.52 -7.35
C PRO A 408 -12.79 6.83 -8.08
N SER A 409 -12.65 7.98 -7.39
CA SER A 409 -12.83 9.31 -8.00
C SER A 409 -11.60 9.84 -8.74
N PHE A 410 -10.51 9.07 -8.89
CA PHE A 410 -9.24 9.57 -9.46
C PHE A 410 -9.42 10.24 -10.83
N TRP A 411 -10.19 9.65 -11.74
CA TRP A 411 -10.41 10.20 -13.07
C TRP A 411 -11.27 11.46 -13.06
N ASP A 412 -12.26 11.52 -12.17
CA ASP A 412 -13.11 12.70 -12.00
C ASP A 412 -12.31 13.85 -11.37
N ASP A 413 -11.47 13.56 -10.37
CA ASP A 413 -10.59 14.53 -9.74
C ASP A 413 -9.51 15.04 -10.71
N LEU A 414 -8.96 14.14 -11.55
CA LEU A 414 -8.03 14.51 -12.61
C LEU A 414 -8.68 15.45 -13.64
N ALA A 415 -9.92 15.16 -14.04
CA ALA A 415 -10.68 16.02 -14.94
C ALA A 415 -11.01 17.36 -14.28
N ALA A 416 -11.39 17.37 -13.00
CA ALA A 416 -11.66 18.60 -12.25
C ALA A 416 -10.40 19.47 -12.09
N ALA A 417 -9.20 18.86 -12.05
CA ALA A 417 -7.93 19.56 -12.04
C ALA A 417 -7.52 20.13 -13.42
N GLY A 418 -8.33 19.92 -14.46
CA GLY A 418 -8.13 20.52 -15.78
C GLY A 418 -7.58 19.57 -16.85
N PHE A 419 -7.32 18.30 -16.53
CA PHE A 419 -7.02 17.31 -17.56
C PHE A 419 -8.28 16.99 -18.37
N ARG A 420 -8.11 16.73 -19.66
CA ARG A 420 -9.20 16.21 -20.48
C ARG A 420 -9.12 14.70 -20.53
N VAL A 421 -10.11 14.04 -19.95
CA VAL A 421 -10.21 12.57 -19.81
C VAL A 421 -11.40 12.10 -20.63
N GLU A 422 -11.15 11.31 -21.69
CA GLU A 422 -12.16 10.89 -22.65
C GLU A 422 -12.22 9.36 -22.76
N PRO A 423 -13.42 8.75 -22.76
CA PRO A 423 -13.55 7.34 -23.09
C PRO A 423 -13.06 7.05 -24.52
N VAL A 424 -12.32 5.95 -24.70
CA VAL A 424 -11.93 5.47 -26.04
C VAL A 424 -13.06 4.64 -26.62
N GLU A 425 -13.54 4.99 -27.81
CA GLU A 425 -14.56 4.18 -28.51
C GLU A 425 -14.01 2.82 -28.94
N THR A 426 -14.84 1.79 -28.82
CA THR A 426 -14.50 0.42 -29.24
C THR A 426 -14.21 0.37 -30.73
N GLY A 427 -12.92 0.33 -31.11
CA GLY A 427 -12.45 0.30 -32.51
C GLY A 427 -11.28 1.23 -32.82
N GLU A 428 -10.86 2.11 -31.91
CA GLU A 428 -9.75 3.06 -32.07
C GLU A 428 -8.44 2.68 -31.34
N ALA A 429 -8.38 1.52 -30.69
CA ALA A 429 -7.20 1.07 -29.89
C ALA A 429 -6.37 0.01 -30.62
#